data_70129e5a0495f2da56e8f7819a7a38b0
#
_entry.id   70129e5a0495f2da56e8f7819a7a38b0
#
_cell.length_a   1.000
_cell.length_b   1.000
_cell.length_c   1.000
_cell.angle_alpha   90.00
_cell.angle_beta   90.00
_cell.angle_gamma   90.00
#
_symmetry.space_group_name_H-M   'P 1'
#
loop_
_entity.id
_entity.type
_entity.pdbx_description
1 polymer ?
#
loop_
_entity_poly.entity_id
_entity_poly.type
_entity_poly.pdbx_seq_one_letter_code
_entity_poly.pdbx_strand_id
1 'polypeptide(L)'
;MTNRTAPRLLKTRHDVTRRRLQNTQDLTIISEQPCKEPQDRQHVACTPQKQNVQILIHQKMFIFLYQNLYIMAAPFIFGKIAEGNNFIDRELDTKRLADNFMSLTNTILISPRRWGKSSLVHKAGKEAMSKDQNLRIVFIDIFNVRTEEEFFSKFASEVIKQTATSVDNILSAVKKYASAIVSGLSFGDAAAPTSIQFQIKEPKMSIDEILDLPEKIASDRNIKIVICIDEFQQIGMFESPKAFQATLRSKWQLQQHVSYCLYGSRRHMMMEVFGKVSMPFYKFGAIYFLEKIDKTFWPEFISREFRNTGKNISLSQCEKIVQLVDNNPYYVQQLAQTTWLHCQADSCTDSDIDDAFDDILRQQGELNRALTLSLPLAQQNLLHAMAAGEKSLSSQKVMKTYNLKSSSEVSRARKALIANDILDDFGKQYSFEDPIYEYWLRNVFFNN
;
A
#
# COMPACT_ATOMS: atom_id res chain seq x y z
N MET A 1 -31.81 -45.78 -4.93
CA MET A 1 -31.88 -45.99 -6.37
C MET A 1 -31.58 -44.68 -7.04
N THR A 2 -30.43 -44.62 -7.53
CA THR A 2 -29.89 -44.28 -8.87
C THR A 2 -29.79 -42.80 -9.16
N ASN A 3 -28.62 -42.31 -9.14
CA ASN A 3 -27.55 -42.19 -10.14
C ASN A 3 -27.47 -40.82 -10.83
N ARG A 4 -26.35 -40.12 -10.54
CA ARG A 4 -25.33 -39.57 -11.46
C ARG A 4 -25.78 -38.58 -12.55
N THR A 5 -25.19 -37.42 -12.58
CA THR A 5 -24.04 -37.13 -13.46
C THR A 5 -23.48 -35.72 -13.19
N ALA A 6 -22.16 -35.65 -12.95
CA ALA A 6 -21.38 -34.41 -12.99
C ALA A 6 -20.91 -34.13 -14.44
N PRO A 7 -20.76 -32.90 -14.89
CA PRO A 7 -20.07 -32.61 -16.14
C PRO A 7 -18.59 -32.31 -15.89
N ARG A 8 -17.77 -33.00 -16.66
CA ARG A 8 -16.34 -32.72 -16.93
C ARG A 8 -16.16 -31.32 -17.53
N LEU A 9 -15.29 -30.52 -16.97
CA LEU A 9 -14.58 -29.45 -17.68
C LEU A 9 -13.34 -29.02 -16.89
N LEU A 10 -12.25 -29.76 -17.07
CA LEU A 10 -10.90 -29.34 -16.67
C LEU A 10 -9.87 -30.16 -17.44
N LYS A 11 -9.73 -29.90 -18.75
CA LYS A 11 -8.66 -30.49 -19.59
C LYS A 11 -8.26 -29.60 -20.75
N THR A 12 -7.95 -28.32 -20.55
CA THR A 12 -7.45 -27.47 -21.64
C THR A 12 -6.27 -26.57 -21.31
N ARG A 13 -5.78 -26.57 -20.06
CA ARG A 13 -4.60 -25.75 -19.73
C ARG A 13 -3.25 -26.49 -19.70
N HIS A 14 -3.24 -27.82 -19.70
CA HIS A 14 -2.00 -28.62 -19.70
C HIS A 14 -1.44 -28.91 -21.07
N ASP A 15 -2.25 -28.85 -22.12
CA ASP A 15 -1.77 -29.22 -23.49
C ASP A 15 -1.03 -28.09 -24.22
N VAL A 16 -1.28 -26.83 -23.87
CA VAL A 16 -0.57 -25.70 -24.50
C VAL A 16 0.85 -25.57 -23.97
N THR A 17 1.07 -25.91 -22.71
CA THR A 17 2.40 -25.85 -22.07
C THR A 17 3.29 -27.03 -22.55
N ARG A 18 2.70 -28.19 -22.82
CA ARG A 18 3.46 -29.35 -23.33
C ARG A 18 3.89 -29.20 -24.79
N ARG A 19 3.10 -28.54 -25.64
CA ARG A 19 3.50 -28.25 -27.04
C ARG A 19 4.59 -27.17 -27.13
N ARG A 20 4.72 -26.25 -26.19
CA ARG A 20 5.82 -25.28 -26.14
C ARG A 20 7.14 -25.86 -25.64
N LEU A 21 7.12 -26.90 -24.84
CA LEU A 21 8.32 -27.60 -24.35
C LEU A 21 8.84 -28.63 -25.35
N GLN A 22 8.00 -29.18 -26.21
CA GLN A 22 8.45 -30.08 -27.30
C GLN A 22 9.17 -29.33 -28.42
N ASN A 23 8.82 -28.10 -28.75
CA ASN A 23 9.53 -27.30 -29.74
C ASN A 23 10.91 -26.76 -29.28
N THR A 24 11.23 -26.86 -28.01
CA THR A 24 12.57 -26.50 -27.50
C THR A 24 13.52 -27.69 -27.42
N GLN A 25 13.01 -28.92 -27.47
CA GLN A 25 13.84 -30.13 -27.53
C GLN A 25 14.32 -30.48 -28.94
N ASP A 26 13.61 -30.05 -29.97
CA ASP A 26 14.03 -30.29 -31.36
C ASP A 26 15.16 -29.38 -31.87
N LEU A 27 15.58 -28.39 -31.06
CA LEU A 27 16.71 -27.49 -31.37
C LEU A 27 18.05 -27.95 -30.77
N THR A 28 18.06 -29.07 -30.02
CA THR A 28 19.28 -29.56 -29.32
C THR A 28 19.89 -30.81 -29.98
N ILE A 29 19.36 -31.30 -31.13
CA ILE A 29 19.82 -32.55 -31.77
C ILE A 29 20.65 -32.31 -33.06
N ILE A 30 21.15 -31.09 -33.30
CA ILE A 30 22.01 -30.83 -34.46
C ILE A 30 23.43 -30.44 -34.03
N SER A 31 24.07 -31.13 -33.09
CA SER A 31 25.49 -30.86 -32.81
C SER A 31 26.30 -32.00 -32.21
N GLU A 32 25.99 -33.27 -32.53
CA GLU A 32 26.96 -34.33 -32.22
C GLU A 32 26.93 -35.41 -33.30
N GLN A 33 27.71 -35.20 -34.35
CA GLN A 33 28.31 -36.31 -35.15
C GLN A 33 29.81 -36.15 -35.13
N PRO A 34 30.57 -37.20 -34.77
CA PRO A 34 32.01 -37.16 -34.75
C PRO A 34 32.57 -37.22 -36.17
N CYS A 35 33.38 -36.26 -36.56
CA CYS A 35 34.18 -36.28 -37.75
C CYS A 35 35.19 -37.40 -37.66
N LYS A 36 35.11 -38.36 -38.62
CA LYS A 36 36.21 -39.27 -38.93
C LYS A 36 37.33 -38.49 -39.59
N GLU A 37 38.54 -38.66 -39.07
CA GLU A 37 39.78 -38.13 -39.69
C GLU A 37 39.96 -38.70 -41.10
N PRO A 38 40.41 -37.85 -42.05
CA PRO A 38 41.32 -38.24 -43.10
C PRO A 38 42.64 -37.50 -42.91
N GLN A 39 43.71 -38.28 -42.94
CA GLN A 39 45.08 -37.81 -43.10
C GLN A 39 45.19 -37.08 -44.45
N ASP A 40 45.36 -35.75 -44.41
CA ASP A 40 46.34 -35.07 -45.27
C ASP A 40 46.49 -33.62 -44.87
N ARG A 41 47.74 -33.18 -44.83
CA ARG A 41 48.14 -31.85 -44.44
C ARG A 41 47.84 -30.84 -45.52
N GLN A 42 47.03 -29.87 -45.25
CA GLN A 42 47.16 -28.51 -45.78
C GLN A 42 46.57 -27.50 -44.81
N HIS A 43 47.41 -26.55 -44.35
CA HIS A 43 47.05 -25.41 -43.52
C HIS A 43 46.01 -24.55 -44.26
N VAL A 44 44.74 -24.56 -43.79
CA VAL A 44 43.79 -23.52 -44.12
C VAL A 44 43.53 -22.72 -42.84
N ALA A 45 44.06 -21.50 -42.85
CA ALA A 45 43.84 -20.52 -41.78
C ALA A 45 42.35 -20.29 -41.58
N CYS A 46 41.84 -20.63 -40.41
CA CYS A 46 40.46 -20.35 -40.01
C CYS A 46 40.31 -18.84 -39.82
N THR A 47 39.60 -18.19 -40.73
CA THR A 47 39.43 -16.74 -40.77
C THR A 47 38.68 -16.22 -39.53
N PRO A 48 39.09 -15.06 -38.94
CA PRO A 48 38.46 -14.46 -37.75
C PRO A 48 37.00 -14.06 -37.91
N GLN A 49 36.47 -14.10 -39.14
CA GLN A 49 35.09 -13.68 -39.42
C GLN A 49 34.00 -14.61 -38.86
N LYS A 50 34.24 -15.93 -38.75
CA LYS A 50 33.22 -16.85 -38.22
C LYS A 50 33.04 -16.75 -36.72
N GLN A 51 34.07 -16.45 -35.97
CA GLN A 51 33.98 -16.22 -34.51
C GLN A 51 33.24 -14.92 -34.15
N ASN A 52 33.47 -13.85 -34.93
CA ASN A 52 32.77 -12.56 -34.68
C ASN A 52 31.27 -12.64 -34.99
N VAL A 53 30.85 -13.42 -36.01
CA VAL A 53 29.43 -13.62 -36.34
C VAL A 53 28.73 -14.42 -35.23
N GLN A 54 29.38 -15.43 -34.68
CA GLN A 54 28.81 -16.26 -33.61
C GLN A 54 28.69 -15.50 -32.28
N ILE A 55 29.67 -14.66 -31.97
CA ILE A 55 29.64 -13.75 -30.81
C ILE A 55 28.51 -12.69 -30.97
N LEU A 56 28.34 -12.15 -32.17
CA LEU A 56 27.29 -11.16 -32.47
C LEU A 56 25.88 -11.77 -32.38
N ILE A 57 25.73 -13.03 -32.83
CA ILE A 57 24.48 -13.79 -32.73
C ILE A 57 24.19 -14.10 -31.26
N HIS A 58 25.17 -14.53 -30.48
CA HIS A 58 24.99 -14.75 -29.04
C HIS A 58 24.67 -13.45 -28.27
N GLN A 59 25.35 -12.36 -28.60
CA GLN A 59 25.03 -11.05 -28.02
C GLN A 59 23.63 -10.55 -28.39
N LYS A 60 23.23 -10.66 -29.65
CA LYS A 60 21.87 -10.30 -30.09
C LYS A 60 20.82 -11.22 -29.49
N MET A 61 21.09 -12.52 -29.39
CA MET A 61 20.19 -13.49 -28.75
C MET A 61 20.13 -13.28 -27.23
N PHE A 62 21.26 -12.90 -26.60
CA PHE A 62 21.29 -12.56 -25.19
C PHE A 62 20.53 -11.24 -24.90
N ILE A 63 20.70 -10.23 -25.77
CA ILE A 63 19.94 -8.98 -25.72
C ILE A 63 18.46 -9.23 -25.99
N PHE A 64 18.12 -10.06 -26.97
CA PHE A 64 16.74 -10.47 -27.28
C PHE A 64 16.12 -11.31 -26.15
N LEU A 65 16.87 -12.24 -25.56
CA LEU A 65 16.45 -13.01 -24.38
C LEU A 65 16.38 -12.11 -23.14
N TYR A 66 17.30 -11.16 -22.97
CA TYR A 66 17.28 -10.20 -21.87
C TYR A 66 16.13 -9.19 -22.02
N GLN A 67 15.80 -8.78 -23.24
CA GLN A 67 14.62 -7.95 -23.54
C GLN A 67 13.30 -8.72 -23.42
N ASN A 68 13.29 -10.04 -23.68
CA ASN A 68 12.10 -10.89 -23.53
C ASN A 68 12.02 -11.59 -22.15
N LEU A 69 13.11 -11.65 -21.35
CA LEU A 69 13.08 -12.04 -19.95
C LEU A 69 12.74 -10.87 -19.00
N TYR A 70 12.80 -9.63 -19.47
CA TYR A 70 11.96 -8.60 -18.91
C TYR A 70 10.52 -8.95 -19.35
N ILE A 71 9.91 -9.90 -18.68
CA ILE A 71 8.45 -9.86 -18.45
C ILE A 71 8.26 -8.44 -17.96
N MET A 72 7.72 -7.58 -18.81
CA MET A 72 7.64 -6.15 -18.54
C MET A 72 6.93 -6.00 -17.22
N ALA A 73 7.70 -5.74 -16.18
CA ALA A 73 7.13 -5.48 -14.88
C ALA A 73 6.17 -4.31 -15.11
N ALA A 74 4.93 -4.53 -14.76
CA ALA A 74 3.91 -3.52 -14.92
C ALA A 74 4.44 -2.18 -14.39
N PRO A 75 4.41 -1.10 -15.19
CA PRO A 75 5.12 0.14 -14.87
C PRO A 75 4.49 0.92 -13.71
N PHE A 76 3.27 0.56 -13.30
CA PHE A 76 2.52 1.25 -12.24
C PHE A 76 2.38 0.37 -11.01
N ILE A 77 2.38 0.99 -9.82
CA ILE A 77 2.26 0.27 -8.54
C ILE A 77 1.03 0.76 -7.79
N PHE A 78 0.09 -0.16 -7.54
CA PHE A 78 -1.05 0.06 -6.64
C PHE A 78 -1.21 -1.12 -5.68
N GLY A 79 -1.82 -0.89 -4.52
CA GLY A 79 -1.98 -1.90 -3.48
C GLY A 79 -0.69 -2.27 -2.74
N LYS A 80 0.41 -1.55 -2.99
CA LYS A 80 1.71 -1.69 -2.33
C LYS A 80 2.29 -0.32 -1.98
N ILE A 81 3.33 -0.30 -1.16
CA ILE A 81 4.10 0.93 -0.88
C ILE A 81 4.81 1.36 -2.16
N ALA A 82 4.56 2.60 -2.60
CA ALA A 82 5.25 3.19 -3.74
C ALA A 82 6.65 3.65 -3.32
N GLU A 83 7.66 3.26 -4.09
CA GLU A 83 9.06 3.59 -3.86
C GLU A 83 9.75 4.01 -5.17
N GLY A 84 10.89 4.70 -5.06
CA GLY A 84 11.71 5.09 -6.20
C GLY A 84 10.93 5.93 -7.22
N ASN A 85 10.99 5.56 -8.49
CA ASN A 85 10.36 6.28 -9.61
C ASN A 85 8.82 6.25 -9.56
N ASN A 86 8.23 5.31 -8.79
CA ASN A 86 6.78 5.22 -8.61
C ASN A 86 6.24 6.12 -7.48
N PHE A 87 7.12 6.81 -6.77
CA PHE A 87 6.74 7.84 -5.80
C PHE A 87 6.68 9.19 -6.50
N ILE A 88 5.49 9.75 -6.60
CA ILE A 88 5.21 10.95 -7.38
C ILE A 88 4.96 12.09 -6.43
N ASP A 89 5.50 13.28 -6.76
CA ASP A 89 5.31 14.51 -5.97
C ASP A 89 5.70 14.30 -4.49
N ARG A 90 5.25 15.18 -3.63
CA ARG A 90 5.42 15.13 -2.18
C ARG A 90 6.83 15.40 -1.68
N GLU A 91 7.66 16.08 -2.46
CA GLU A 91 8.99 16.52 -2.03
C GLU A 91 8.92 17.39 -0.78
N LEU A 92 7.95 18.33 -0.74
CA LEU A 92 7.74 19.21 0.41
C LEU A 92 7.25 18.42 1.63
N ASP A 93 6.27 17.53 1.45
CA ASP A 93 5.76 16.68 2.52
C ASP A 93 6.85 15.75 3.06
N THR A 94 7.63 15.15 2.15
CA THR A 94 8.74 14.25 2.48
C THR A 94 9.81 14.98 3.28
N LYS A 95 10.25 16.16 2.80
CA LYS A 95 11.25 16.99 3.48
C LYS A 95 10.76 17.39 4.88
N ARG A 96 9.54 17.92 4.97
CA ARG A 96 8.95 18.36 6.23
C ARG A 96 8.86 17.22 7.26
N LEU A 97 8.46 16.03 6.81
CA LEU A 97 8.37 14.87 7.68
C LEU A 97 9.76 14.37 8.09
N ALA A 98 10.72 14.35 7.17
CA ALA A 98 12.12 14.00 7.45
C ALA A 98 12.76 14.98 8.44
N ASP A 99 12.52 16.28 8.30
CA ASP A 99 13.01 17.31 9.24
C ASP A 99 12.41 17.12 10.64
N ASN A 100 11.12 16.76 10.74
CA ASN A 100 10.48 16.42 12.01
C ASN A 100 11.12 15.16 12.64
N PHE A 101 11.44 14.15 11.85
CA PHE A 101 12.10 12.93 12.35
C PHE A 101 13.49 13.23 12.90
N MET A 102 14.30 14.00 12.19
CA MET A 102 15.64 14.39 12.64
C MET A 102 15.62 15.26 13.90
N SER A 103 14.60 16.13 14.04
CA SER A 103 14.42 17.00 15.22
C SER A 103 13.65 16.34 16.36
N LEU A 104 13.27 15.06 16.24
CA LEU A 104 12.44 14.33 17.22
C LEU A 104 11.12 15.04 17.54
N THR A 105 10.51 15.66 16.54
CA THR A 105 9.19 16.31 16.70
C THR A 105 8.08 15.28 16.52
N ASN A 106 7.24 15.08 17.53
CA ASN A 106 6.06 14.25 17.42
C ASN A 106 5.14 14.74 16.29
N THR A 107 4.72 13.82 15.44
CA THR A 107 3.95 14.13 14.23
C THR A 107 2.70 13.27 14.13
N ILE A 108 1.59 13.89 13.77
CA ILE A 108 0.33 13.20 13.49
C ILE A 108 0.00 13.42 12.02
N LEU A 109 -0.10 12.32 11.23
CA LEU A 109 -0.40 12.38 9.81
C LEU A 109 -1.78 11.75 9.56
N ILE A 110 -2.72 12.53 9.08
CA ILE A 110 -4.10 12.14 8.83
C ILE A 110 -4.39 12.24 7.34
N SER A 111 -4.88 11.16 6.75
CA SER A 111 -5.30 11.16 5.35
C SER A 111 -6.31 10.04 5.07
N PRO A 112 -7.19 10.21 4.09
CA PRO A 112 -8.02 9.11 3.60
C PRO A 112 -7.19 7.90 3.18
N ARG A 113 -7.87 6.76 3.04
CA ARG A 113 -7.25 5.54 2.53
C ARG A 113 -6.70 5.75 1.11
N ARG A 114 -5.62 5.04 0.79
CA ARG A 114 -5.06 4.98 -0.58
C ARG A 114 -4.47 6.30 -1.13
N TRP A 115 -4.23 7.30 -0.27
CA TRP A 115 -3.60 8.57 -0.67
C TRP A 115 -2.06 8.58 -0.56
N GLY A 116 -1.44 7.43 -0.27
CA GLY A 116 0.01 7.30 -0.23
C GLY A 116 0.69 7.64 1.11
N LYS A 117 -0.08 7.73 2.20
CA LYS A 117 0.39 8.00 3.56
C LYS A 117 1.58 7.14 4.00
N SER A 118 1.45 5.81 3.93
CA SER A 118 2.50 4.88 4.35
C SER A 118 3.74 4.99 3.45
N SER A 119 3.55 5.21 2.13
CA SER A 119 4.66 5.46 1.19
C SER A 119 5.44 6.73 1.56
N LEU A 120 4.73 7.80 1.93
CA LEU A 120 5.34 9.06 2.37
C LEU A 120 6.16 8.87 3.66
N VAL A 121 5.61 8.18 4.67
CA VAL A 121 6.29 7.94 5.95
C VAL A 121 7.55 7.10 5.74
N HIS A 122 7.47 6.06 4.90
CA HIS A 122 8.64 5.24 4.56
C HIS A 122 9.72 6.03 3.80
N LYS A 123 9.33 6.87 2.82
CA LYS A 123 10.29 7.70 2.07
C LYS A 123 10.96 8.74 2.97
N ALA A 124 10.18 9.44 3.78
CA ALA A 124 10.72 10.40 4.74
C ALA A 124 11.67 9.76 5.76
N GLY A 125 11.33 8.54 6.23
CA GLY A 125 12.20 7.76 7.10
C GLY A 125 13.53 7.40 6.45
N LYS A 126 13.51 6.91 5.19
CA LYS A 126 14.73 6.62 4.42
C LYS A 126 15.59 7.87 4.22
N GLU A 127 14.96 9.00 3.88
CA GLU A 127 15.65 10.29 3.70
C GLU A 127 16.26 10.79 5.01
N ALA A 128 15.54 10.75 6.11
CA ALA A 128 16.03 11.17 7.42
C ALA A 128 17.21 10.30 7.87
N MET A 129 17.14 8.97 7.74
CA MET A 129 18.23 8.05 8.08
C MET A 129 19.47 8.23 7.18
N SER A 130 19.30 8.67 5.94
CA SER A 130 20.43 8.98 5.05
C SER A 130 21.19 10.24 5.47
N LYS A 131 20.50 11.18 6.13
CA LYS A 131 21.07 12.45 6.62
C LYS A 131 21.61 12.34 8.06
N ASP A 132 21.01 11.49 8.89
CA ASP A 132 21.43 11.27 10.28
C ASP A 132 21.64 9.77 10.54
N GLN A 133 22.89 9.34 10.57
CA GLN A 133 23.26 7.94 10.77
C GLN A 133 22.94 7.40 12.17
N ASN A 134 22.74 8.27 13.15
CA ASN A 134 22.33 7.90 14.50
C ASN A 134 20.81 7.75 14.64
N LEU A 135 20.05 8.09 13.61
CA LEU A 135 18.59 7.94 13.60
C LEU A 135 18.18 6.50 13.24
N ARG A 136 17.20 5.99 13.96
CA ARG A 136 16.51 4.72 13.65
C ARG A 136 15.04 4.97 13.53
N ILE A 137 14.41 4.38 12.50
CA ILE A 137 12.97 4.46 12.31
C ILE A 137 12.38 3.08 12.58
N VAL A 138 11.41 3.01 13.47
CA VAL A 138 10.67 1.79 13.80
C VAL A 138 9.26 1.90 13.21
N PHE A 139 8.86 0.96 12.38
CA PHE A 139 7.53 0.92 11.76
C PHE A 139 6.67 -0.15 12.45
N ILE A 140 5.50 0.26 12.93
CA ILE A 140 4.54 -0.61 13.61
C ILE A 140 3.17 -0.42 12.96
N ASP A 141 2.60 -1.46 12.39
CA ASP A 141 1.22 -1.47 11.90
C ASP A 141 0.32 -2.13 12.95
N ILE A 142 -0.65 -1.40 13.49
CA ILE A 142 -1.56 -1.91 14.53
C ILE A 142 -2.96 -2.24 14.00
N PHE A 143 -3.13 -2.41 12.69
CA PHE A 143 -4.42 -2.74 12.06
C PHE A 143 -5.10 -3.97 12.69
N ASN A 144 -4.35 -5.02 13.00
CA ASN A 144 -4.87 -6.27 13.56
C ASN A 144 -4.84 -6.33 15.10
N VAL A 145 -4.39 -5.28 15.77
CA VAL A 145 -4.30 -5.21 17.23
C VAL A 145 -5.68 -4.93 17.81
N ARG A 146 -6.10 -5.73 18.80
CA ARG A 146 -7.44 -5.66 19.39
C ARG A 146 -7.43 -5.30 20.87
N THR A 147 -6.34 -5.62 21.58
CA THR A 147 -6.21 -5.38 23.02
C THR A 147 -4.98 -4.55 23.35
N GLU A 148 -4.95 -4.01 24.56
CA GLU A 148 -3.80 -3.28 25.09
C GLU A 148 -2.56 -4.19 25.19
N GLU A 149 -2.75 -5.44 25.61
CA GLU A 149 -1.67 -6.43 25.75
C GLU A 149 -1.05 -6.76 24.38
N GLU A 150 -1.86 -6.95 23.35
CA GLU A 150 -1.38 -7.15 21.98
C GLU A 150 -0.58 -5.92 21.48
N PHE A 151 -1.03 -4.71 21.83
CA PHE A 151 -0.31 -3.48 21.50
C PHE A 151 1.07 -3.47 22.17
N PHE A 152 1.14 -3.67 23.48
CA PHE A 152 2.40 -3.65 24.22
C PHE A 152 3.37 -4.73 23.75
N SER A 153 2.85 -5.92 23.48
CA SER A 153 3.61 -7.03 22.92
C SER A 153 4.23 -6.67 21.56
N LYS A 154 3.42 -6.17 20.64
CA LYS A 154 3.87 -5.78 19.31
C LYS A 154 4.83 -4.59 19.36
N PHE A 155 4.54 -3.60 20.18
CA PHE A 155 5.38 -2.42 20.39
C PHE A 155 6.79 -2.81 20.85
N ALA A 156 6.91 -3.58 21.92
CA ALA A 156 8.20 -4.04 22.43
C ALA A 156 8.97 -4.87 21.40
N SER A 157 8.28 -5.81 20.75
CA SER A 157 8.87 -6.69 19.74
C SER A 157 9.46 -5.90 18.56
N GLU A 158 8.68 -4.97 17.97
CA GLU A 158 9.14 -4.21 16.81
C GLU A 158 10.23 -3.18 17.19
N VAL A 159 10.18 -2.58 18.37
CA VAL A 159 11.24 -1.69 18.86
C VAL A 159 12.57 -2.46 18.98
N ILE A 160 12.58 -3.63 19.63
CA ILE A 160 13.80 -4.43 19.78
C ILE A 160 14.35 -4.87 18.41
N LYS A 161 13.46 -5.41 17.55
CA LYS A 161 13.81 -5.97 16.26
C LYS A 161 14.41 -4.92 15.31
N GLN A 162 13.76 -3.77 15.20
CA GLN A 162 14.15 -2.75 14.20
C GLN A 162 15.26 -1.81 14.69
N THR A 163 15.54 -1.77 15.99
CA THR A 163 16.72 -1.03 16.53
C THR A 163 18.00 -1.87 16.54
N ALA A 164 17.91 -3.19 16.41
CA ALA A 164 19.09 -4.07 16.35
C ALA A 164 19.71 -4.08 14.95
N THR A 165 21.04 -4.14 14.89
CA THR A 165 21.80 -4.14 13.63
C THR A 165 22.15 -5.53 13.11
N SER A 166 22.00 -6.58 13.94
CA SER A 166 22.24 -7.99 13.59
C SER A 166 21.42 -8.91 14.47
N VAL A 167 21.31 -10.19 14.08
CA VAL A 167 20.61 -11.22 14.86
C VAL A 167 21.22 -11.40 16.27
N ASP A 168 22.54 -11.37 16.37
CA ASP A 168 23.23 -11.46 17.68
C ASP A 168 22.92 -10.26 18.56
N ASN A 169 22.76 -9.08 17.95
CA ASN A 169 22.35 -7.86 18.64
C ASN A 169 20.87 -7.92 19.08
N ILE A 170 20.01 -8.61 18.37
CA ILE A 170 18.63 -8.86 18.81
C ILE A 170 18.65 -9.73 20.06
N LEU A 171 19.40 -10.84 20.06
CA LEU A 171 19.53 -11.73 21.21
C LEU A 171 20.10 -11.02 22.45
N SER A 172 21.12 -10.20 22.25
CA SER A 172 21.72 -9.40 23.33
C SER A 172 20.76 -8.32 23.81
N ALA A 173 20.02 -7.67 22.93
CA ALA A 173 19.01 -6.68 23.29
C ALA A 173 17.86 -7.33 24.10
N VAL A 174 17.37 -8.49 23.66
CA VAL A 174 16.38 -9.25 24.41
C VAL A 174 16.89 -9.61 25.80
N LYS A 175 18.11 -10.13 25.92
CA LYS A 175 18.71 -10.45 27.23
C LYS A 175 18.87 -9.21 28.11
N LYS A 176 19.28 -8.08 27.53
CA LYS A 176 19.54 -6.86 28.28
C LYS A 176 18.27 -6.09 28.68
N TYR A 177 17.32 -5.97 27.75
CA TYR A 177 16.17 -5.06 27.91
C TYR A 177 14.84 -5.77 28.08
N ALA A 178 14.74 -7.06 27.72
CA ALA A 178 13.49 -7.78 27.65
C ALA A 178 13.56 -9.21 28.22
N SER A 179 14.56 -9.52 29.04
CA SER A 179 14.70 -10.85 29.67
C SER A 179 13.46 -11.29 30.46
N ALA A 180 12.68 -10.34 30.94
CA ALA A 180 11.41 -10.58 31.62
C ALA A 180 10.20 -10.73 30.66
N ILE A 181 10.32 -10.30 29.39
CA ILE A 181 9.24 -10.36 28.38
C ILE A 181 9.27 -11.70 27.65
N VAL A 182 10.45 -12.27 27.41
CA VAL A 182 10.64 -13.40 26.50
C VAL A 182 10.80 -14.68 27.29
N SER A 183 9.70 -15.40 27.48
CA SER A 183 9.72 -16.77 28.02
C SER A 183 10.04 -17.84 26.97
N GLY A 184 10.16 -17.47 25.69
CA GLY A 184 10.50 -18.38 24.61
C GLY A 184 10.86 -17.61 23.33
N LEU A 185 12.07 -17.83 22.84
CA LEU A 185 12.49 -17.48 21.49
C LEU A 185 12.19 -18.67 20.60
N SER A 186 11.19 -18.58 19.74
CA SER A 186 11.06 -19.53 18.64
C SER A 186 11.74 -18.92 17.41
N PHE A 187 12.78 -19.58 16.95
CA PHE A 187 13.35 -19.31 15.64
C PHE A 187 12.40 -19.94 14.61
N GLY A 188 11.95 -19.17 13.62
CA GLY A 188 11.21 -19.70 12.48
C GLY A 188 12.04 -20.78 11.77
N ASP A 189 11.36 -21.66 11.05
CA ASP A 189 11.96 -22.77 10.31
C ASP A 189 13.22 -22.36 9.56
N ALA A 190 14.19 -23.27 9.48
CA ALA A 190 15.50 -23.08 8.84
C ALA A 190 15.43 -22.61 7.35
N ALA A 191 14.24 -22.60 6.75
CA ALA A 191 13.98 -22.12 5.38
C ALA A 191 13.77 -20.59 5.27
N ALA A 192 13.58 -19.86 6.38
CA ALA A 192 13.44 -18.41 6.39
C ALA A 192 14.16 -17.80 7.61
N PRO A 193 15.48 -17.58 7.55
CA PRO A 193 16.29 -17.12 8.69
C PRO A 193 15.95 -15.69 9.17
N THR A 194 15.03 -14.98 8.52
CA THR A 194 14.61 -13.62 8.86
C THR A 194 13.33 -13.51 9.68
N SER A 195 12.64 -14.61 9.96
CA SER A 195 11.42 -14.60 10.76
C SER A 195 11.70 -14.99 12.21
N ILE A 196 12.18 -14.05 13.01
CA ILE A 196 12.21 -14.20 14.47
C ILE A 196 10.81 -13.84 14.98
N GLN A 197 10.04 -14.85 15.38
CA GLN A 197 8.77 -14.63 16.06
C GLN A 197 9.02 -14.67 17.58
N PHE A 198 8.74 -13.55 18.23
CA PHE A 198 8.70 -13.49 19.68
C PHE A 198 7.31 -13.96 20.13
N GLN A 199 7.24 -15.11 20.81
CA GLN A 199 6.05 -15.46 21.56
C GLN A 199 6.16 -14.83 22.95
N ILE A 200 5.42 -13.77 23.16
CA ILE A 200 5.27 -13.17 24.49
C ILE A 200 4.15 -13.95 25.19
N LYS A 201 4.53 -14.87 26.05
CA LYS A 201 3.60 -15.42 27.05
C LYS A 201 3.62 -14.45 28.23
N GLU A 202 2.48 -13.89 28.59
CA GLU A 202 2.23 -12.98 29.69
C GLU A 202 3.42 -12.07 30.05
N PRO A 203 3.39 -10.77 29.75
CA PRO A 203 4.51 -9.88 30.00
C PRO A 203 4.78 -9.86 31.52
N LYS A 204 5.94 -10.36 31.94
CA LYS A 204 6.43 -10.19 33.31
C LYS A 204 6.95 -8.76 33.55
N MET A 205 7.07 -7.95 32.51
CA MET A 205 7.40 -6.53 32.62
C MET A 205 6.16 -5.70 32.90
N SER A 206 6.34 -4.68 33.70
CA SER A 206 5.31 -3.66 33.87
C SER A 206 5.08 -2.88 32.56
N ILE A 207 3.88 -2.36 32.35
CA ILE A 207 3.55 -1.50 31.21
C ILE A 207 4.54 -0.34 31.10
N ASP A 208 4.94 0.21 32.24
CA ASP A 208 5.91 1.29 32.33
C ASP A 208 7.26 0.93 31.72
N GLU A 209 7.77 -0.27 32.04
CA GLU A 209 9.05 -0.74 31.49
C GLU A 209 9.00 -0.95 29.98
N ILE A 210 7.86 -1.41 29.45
CA ILE A 210 7.66 -1.58 28.01
C ILE A 210 7.66 -0.22 27.31
N LEU A 211 6.96 0.77 27.88
CA LEU A 211 6.88 2.11 27.29
C LEU A 211 8.20 2.89 27.43
N ASP A 212 9.00 2.63 28.47
CA ASP A 212 10.34 3.21 28.66
C ASP A 212 11.42 2.54 27.81
N LEU A 213 11.15 1.36 27.22
CA LEU A 213 12.11 0.56 26.46
C LEU A 213 12.79 1.33 25.31
N PRO A 214 12.06 2.08 24.44
CA PRO A 214 12.70 2.82 23.36
C PRO A 214 13.71 3.87 23.86
N GLU A 215 13.36 4.60 24.92
CA GLU A 215 14.21 5.62 25.52
C GLU A 215 15.48 5.01 26.15
N LYS A 216 15.34 3.88 26.84
CA LYS A 216 16.49 3.12 27.40
C LYS A 216 17.45 2.68 26.28
N ILE A 217 16.91 2.11 25.20
CA ILE A 217 17.73 1.69 24.05
C ILE A 217 18.41 2.89 23.40
N ALA A 218 17.67 3.99 23.18
CA ALA A 218 18.16 5.18 22.54
C ALA A 218 19.30 5.83 23.36
N SER A 219 19.11 6.01 24.65
CA SER A 219 20.10 6.54 25.57
C SER A 219 21.36 5.65 25.67
N ASP A 220 21.19 4.33 25.87
CA ASP A 220 22.29 3.38 26.02
C ASP A 220 23.18 3.28 24.77
N ARG A 221 22.60 3.50 23.59
CA ARG A 221 23.32 3.40 22.31
C ARG A 221 23.67 4.75 21.71
N ASN A 222 23.31 5.83 22.36
CA ASN A 222 23.48 7.20 21.86
C ASN A 222 22.90 7.36 20.44
N ILE A 223 21.65 6.91 20.26
CA ILE A 223 20.91 7.00 19.00
C ILE A 223 19.59 7.74 19.22
N LYS A 224 19.01 8.22 18.12
CA LYS A 224 17.65 8.75 18.06
C LYS A 224 16.70 7.68 17.52
N ILE A 225 15.49 7.59 18.04
CA ILE A 225 14.47 6.65 17.57
C ILE A 225 13.19 7.40 17.20
N VAL A 226 12.67 7.17 16.01
CA VAL A 226 11.32 7.60 15.63
C VAL A 226 10.44 6.38 15.48
N ILE A 227 9.34 6.32 16.22
CA ILE A 227 8.38 5.23 16.18
C ILE A 227 7.20 5.66 15.34
N CYS A 228 7.06 5.05 14.16
CA CYS A 228 6.01 5.29 13.19
C CYS A 228 4.91 4.23 13.36
N ILE A 229 3.73 4.63 13.82
CA ILE A 229 2.61 3.70 14.09
C ILE A 229 1.50 3.94 13.07
N ASP A 230 1.29 2.96 12.17
CA ASP A 230 0.19 2.97 11.19
C ASP A 230 -1.11 2.50 11.82
N GLU A 231 -2.23 3.01 11.28
CA GLU A 231 -3.61 2.76 11.72
C GLU A 231 -3.82 3.08 13.22
N PHE A 232 -3.16 4.15 13.69
CA PHE A 232 -3.15 4.53 15.11
C PHE A 232 -4.55 4.73 15.72
N GLN A 233 -5.55 5.11 14.94
CA GLN A 233 -6.92 5.22 15.40
C GLN A 233 -7.49 3.91 16.00
N GLN A 234 -6.84 2.77 15.75
CA GLN A 234 -7.28 1.47 16.26
C GLN A 234 -7.31 1.44 17.79
N ILE A 235 -6.45 2.23 18.46
CA ILE A 235 -6.48 2.35 19.94
C ILE A 235 -7.80 2.92 20.48
N GLY A 236 -8.59 3.59 19.64
CA GLY A 236 -9.92 4.07 19.98
C GLY A 236 -10.96 2.95 20.13
N MET A 237 -10.64 1.74 19.69
CA MET A 237 -11.50 0.56 19.76
C MET A 237 -11.19 -0.35 20.95
N PHE A 238 -10.18 -0.05 21.76
CA PHE A 238 -9.83 -0.81 22.96
C PHE A 238 -10.91 -0.63 24.04
N GLU A 239 -10.90 -1.51 25.05
CA GLU A 239 -11.92 -1.49 26.10
C GLU A 239 -11.94 -0.18 26.90
N SER A 240 -10.74 0.36 27.23
CA SER A 240 -10.59 1.62 27.96
C SER A 240 -9.75 2.66 27.19
N PRO A 241 -10.21 3.14 26.02
CA PRO A 241 -9.37 3.87 25.07
C PRO A 241 -8.79 5.17 25.64
N LYS A 242 -9.53 5.86 26.52
CA LYS A 242 -9.07 7.11 27.13
C LYS A 242 -8.00 6.86 28.20
N ALA A 243 -8.14 5.84 29.03
CA ALA A 243 -7.15 5.45 30.04
C ALA A 243 -5.87 4.98 29.36
N PHE A 244 -5.98 4.13 28.32
CA PHE A 244 -4.85 3.68 27.53
C PHE A 244 -4.08 4.85 26.89
N GLN A 245 -4.77 5.79 26.26
CA GLN A 245 -4.15 7.00 25.69
C GLN A 245 -3.44 7.84 26.76
N ALA A 246 -4.00 7.95 27.95
CA ALA A 246 -3.38 8.68 29.07
C ALA A 246 -2.08 7.99 29.52
N THR A 247 -2.10 6.67 29.62
CA THR A 247 -0.90 5.86 29.94
C THR A 247 0.21 6.06 28.90
N LEU A 248 -0.10 5.96 27.60
CA LEU A 248 0.87 6.21 26.54
C LEU A 248 1.45 7.64 26.64
N ARG A 249 0.57 8.63 26.71
CA ARG A 249 1.00 10.03 26.74
C ARG A 249 1.88 10.36 27.94
N SER A 250 1.55 9.84 29.13
CA SER A 250 2.30 10.12 30.36
C SER A 250 3.78 9.72 30.25
N LYS A 251 4.07 8.68 29.48
CA LYS A 251 5.43 8.18 29.21
C LYS A 251 6.07 8.88 28.01
N TRP A 252 5.39 8.90 26.88
CA TRP A 252 5.96 9.38 25.62
C TRP A 252 6.36 10.86 25.64
N GLN A 253 5.62 11.71 26.36
CA GLN A 253 5.97 13.13 26.47
C GLN A 253 7.24 13.42 27.30
N LEU A 254 7.75 12.45 28.06
CA LEU A 254 8.94 12.58 28.88
C LEU A 254 10.21 12.12 28.16
N GLN A 255 10.07 11.41 27.05
CA GLN A 255 11.19 10.87 26.29
C GLN A 255 11.93 11.99 25.54
N GLN A 256 13.26 11.93 25.54
CA GLN A 256 14.13 12.95 24.96
C GLN A 256 14.85 12.48 23.70
N HIS A 257 15.04 11.16 23.55
CA HIS A 257 15.72 10.55 22.41
C HIS A 257 14.75 9.83 21.48
N VAL A 258 13.44 9.87 21.79
CA VAL A 258 12.40 9.19 21.03
C VAL A 258 11.32 10.17 20.62
N SER A 259 10.81 10.04 19.39
CA SER A 259 9.59 10.73 18.95
C SER A 259 8.65 9.78 18.22
N TYR A 260 7.44 10.23 17.99
CA TYR A 260 6.35 9.42 17.44
C TYR A 260 5.78 10.04 16.18
N CYS A 261 5.64 9.22 15.11
CA CYS A 261 4.85 9.54 13.95
C CYS A 261 3.59 8.66 13.97
N LEU A 262 2.47 9.24 14.38
CA LEU A 262 1.21 8.56 14.55
C LEU A 262 0.33 8.84 13.35
N TYR A 263 -0.01 7.82 12.56
CA TYR A 263 -0.75 8.05 11.34
C TYR A 263 -1.88 7.02 11.14
N GLY A 264 -2.90 7.44 10.39
CA GLY A 264 -4.07 6.61 10.20
C GLY A 264 -4.94 7.08 9.04
N SER A 265 -5.80 6.15 8.60
CA SER A 265 -6.63 6.34 7.41
C SER A 265 -8.05 6.82 7.73
N ARG A 266 -8.57 6.55 8.93
CA ARG A 266 -9.92 6.93 9.33
C ARG A 266 -9.91 8.31 9.96
N ARG A 267 -10.11 9.34 9.12
CA ARG A 267 -10.03 10.74 9.56
C ARG A 267 -10.92 11.04 10.78
N HIS A 268 -12.17 10.59 10.77
CA HIS A 268 -13.09 10.83 11.87
C HIS A 268 -12.58 10.26 13.20
N MET A 269 -12.03 9.03 13.20
CA MET A 269 -11.46 8.40 14.40
C MET A 269 -10.16 9.08 14.84
N MET A 270 -9.28 9.46 13.89
CA MET A 270 -8.08 10.24 14.21
C MET A 270 -8.45 11.58 14.86
N MET A 271 -9.49 12.26 14.36
CA MET A 271 -9.99 13.50 14.98
C MET A 271 -10.63 13.27 16.35
N GLU A 272 -11.16 12.08 16.63
CA GLU A 272 -11.59 11.73 18.00
C GLU A 272 -10.41 11.62 18.97
N VAL A 273 -9.30 11.05 18.54
CA VAL A 273 -8.09 10.89 19.36
C VAL A 273 -7.34 12.21 19.55
N PHE A 274 -7.13 12.99 18.48
CA PHE A 274 -6.22 14.14 18.47
C PHE A 274 -6.91 15.50 18.49
N GLY A 275 -8.17 15.57 18.04
CA GLY A 275 -8.89 16.84 17.84
C GLY A 275 -9.70 17.33 19.04
N LYS A 276 -10.02 16.46 19.99
CA LYS A 276 -10.86 16.81 21.14
C LYS A 276 -10.01 17.25 22.34
N VAL A 277 -10.29 18.42 22.89
CA VAL A 277 -9.59 18.99 24.08
C VAL A 277 -9.59 18.04 25.28
N SER A 278 -10.67 17.24 25.42
CA SER A 278 -10.83 16.29 26.54
C SER A 278 -10.04 14.99 26.39
N MET A 279 -9.37 14.79 25.26
CA MET A 279 -8.62 13.56 24.98
C MET A 279 -7.12 13.72 25.30
N PRO A 280 -6.49 12.65 25.79
CA PRO A 280 -5.09 12.72 26.23
C PRO A 280 -4.12 13.18 25.14
N PHE A 281 -4.30 12.79 23.88
CA PHE A 281 -3.41 13.16 22.77
C PHE A 281 -3.69 14.54 22.15
N TYR A 282 -4.60 15.33 22.73
CA TYR A 282 -4.80 16.70 22.27
C TYR A 282 -3.50 17.51 22.33
N LYS A 283 -3.09 18.11 21.20
CA LYS A 283 -1.81 18.86 21.05
C LYS A 283 -0.56 18.05 21.42
N PHE A 284 -0.54 16.75 21.16
CA PHE A 284 0.63 15.90 21.39
C PHE A 284 1.78 16.17 20.42
N GLY A 285 1.50 16.60 19.21
CA GLY A 285 2.51 16.87 18.17
C GLY A 285 1.97 17.74 17.04
N ALA A 286 2.77 17.91 16.01
CA ALA A 286 2.40 18.62 14.80
C ALA A 286 1.39 17.78 13.97
N ILE A 287 0.24 18.37 13.65
CA ILE A 287 -0.81 17.68 12.87
C ILE A 287 -0.69 18.09 11.41
N TYR A 288 -0.66 17.09 10.52
CA TYR A 288 -0.66 17.25 9.07
C TYR A 288 -1.84 16.50 8.46
N PHE A 289 -2.61 17.21 7.65
CA PHE A 289 -3.60 16.61 6.78
C PHE A 289 -2.95 16.43 5.42
N LEU A 290 -2.78 15.16 4.99
CA LEU A 290 -2.24 14.87 3.69
C LEU A 290 -3.33 15.12 2.65
N GLU A 291 -3.02 15.93 1.66
CA GLU A 291 -3.91 16.23 0.54
C GLU A 291 -3.69 15.25 -0.62
N LYS A 292 -4.56 15.25 -1.62
CA LYS A 292 -4.33 14.53 -2.88
C LYS A 292 -3.06 15.04 -3.54
N ILE A 293 -2.37 14.18 -4.28
CA ILE A 293 -1.28 14.59 -5.19
C ILE A 293 -1.85 15.62 -6.17
N ASP A 294 -1.10 16.71 -6.43
CA ASP A 294 -1.57 17.70 -7.40
C ASP A 294 -1.73 17.03 -8.76
N LYS A 295 -2.91 17.25 -9.37
CA LYS A 295 -3.29 16.63 -10.64
C LYS A 295 -2.31 16.92 -11.78
N THR A 296 -1.54 18.00 -11.69
CA THR A 296 -0.57 18.41 -12.71
C THR A 296 0.66 17.50 -12.81
N PHE A 297 0.98 16.74 -11.76
CA PHE A 297 2.11 15.82 -11.77
C PHE A 297 1.81 14.48 -12.48
N TRP A 298 0.55 14.11 -12.58
CA TRP A 298 0.17 12.81 -13.12
C TRP A 298 0.41 12.64 -14.61
N PRO A 299 0.05 13.61 -15.49
CA PRO A 299 0.18 13.41 -16.93
C PRO A 299 1.61 13.12 -17.36
N GLU A 300 2.58 13.86 -16.82
CA GLU A 300 3.98 13.63 -17.14
C GLU A 300 4.50 12.30 -16.58
N PHE A 301 4.11 11.96 -15.36
CA PHE A 301 4.44 10.66 -14.77
C PHE A 301 3.89 9.50 -15.60
N ILE A 302 2.60 9.50 -15.92
CA ILE A 302 1.96 8.44 -16.70
C ILE A 302 2.63 8.30 -18.06
N SER A 303 2.81 9.42 -18.78
CA SER A 303 3.44 9.44 -20.10
C SER A 303 4.88 8.91 -20.06
N ARG A 304 5.65 9.25 -19.03
CA ARG A 304 7.01 8.73 -18.81
C ARG A 304 7.01 7.22 -18.63
N GLU A 305 6.12 6.69 -17.79
CA GLU A 305 6.08 5.25 -17.52
C GLU A 305 5.62 4.43 -18.75
N PHE A 306 4.71 4.97 -19.57
CA PHE A 306 4.37 4.37 -20.87
C PHE A 306 5.59 4.35 -21.79
N ARG A 307 6.29 5.47 -21.95
CA ARG A 307 7.51 5.56 -22.80
C ARG A 307 8.63 4.62 -22.33
N ASN A 308 8.82 4.47 -21.04
CA ASN A 308 9.83 3.56 -20.48
C ASN A 308 9.59 2.10 -20.89
N THR A 309 8.36 1.75 -21.27
CA THR A 309 7.97 0.41 -21.73
C THR A 309 7.73 0.33 -23.24
N GLY A 310 8.12 1.36 -24.00
CA GLY A 310 8.00 1.40 -25.45
C GLY A 310 6.60 1.73 -25.98
N LYS A 311 5.68 2.17 -25.12
CA LYS A 311 4.33 2.62 -25.50
C LYS A 311 4.20 4.12 -25.38
N ASN A 312 3.24 4.70 -26.11
CA ASN A 312 2.96 6.12 -26.08
C ASN A 312 1.52 6.40 -25.62
N ILE A 313 1.35 7.45 -24.84
CA ILE A 313 0.06 7.99 -24.43
C ILE A 313 0.16 9.52 -24.47
N SER A 314 -0.88 10.18 -24.96
CA SER A 314 -0.91 11.65 -25.01
C SER A 314 -1.19 12.25 -23.63
N LEU A 315 -0.79 13.50 -23.40
CA LEU A 315 -1.04 14.20 -22.14
C LEU A 315 -2.55 14.36 -21.88
N SER A 316 -3.36 14.60 -22.91
CA SER A 316 -4.83 14.66 -22.78
C SER A 316 -5.45 13.34 -22.33
N GLN A 317 -4.92 12.21 -22.80
CA GLN A 317 -5.32 10.88 -22.36
C GLN A 317 -4.90 10.62 -20.91
N CYS A 318 -3.72 11.06 -20.51
CA CYS A 318 -3.30 11.02 -19.10
C CYS A 318 -4.23 11.83 -18.20
N GLU A 319 -4.62 13.03 -18.63
CA GLU A 319 -5.59 13.88 -17.92
C GLU A 319 -6.96 13.19 -17.81
N LYS A 320 -7.43 12.53 -18.89
CA LYS A 320 -8.66 11.73 -18.88
C LYS A 320 -8.60 10.62 -17.81
N ILE A 321 -7.49 9.87 -17.71
CA ILE A 321 -7.28 8.88 -16.67
C ILE A 321 -7.45 9.49 -15.27
N VAL A 322 -6.80 10.63 -15.02
CA VAL A 322 -6.85 11.32 -13.72
C VAL A 322 -8.28 11.78 -13.38
N GLN A 323 -8.99 12.31 -14.35
CA GLN A 323 -10.37 12.82 -14.18
C GLN A 323 -11.36 11.70 -13.89
N LEU A 324 -11.29 10.58 -14.61
CA LEU A 324 -12.20 9.43 -14.44
C LEU A 324 -12.20 8.87 -13.02
N VAL A 325 -11.09 8.99 -12.31
CA VAL A 325 -10.93 8.45 -10.95
C VAL A 325 -10.78 9.54 -9.88
N ASP A 326 -11.26 10.75 -10.16
CA ASP A 326 -11.24 11.91 -9.24
C ASP A 326 -9.87 12.15 -8.60
N ASN A 327 -8.79 12.06 -9.38
CA ASN A 327 -7.44 12.27 -8.88
C ASN A 327 -7.09 11.43 -7.63
N ASN A 328 -7.68 10.23 -7.46
CA ASN A 328 -7.35 9.34 -6.37
C ASN A 328 -6.05 8.59 -6.69
N PRO A 329 -4.96 8.74 -5.90
CA PRO A 329 -3.65 8.21 -6.26
C PRO A 329 -3.61 6.70 -6.52
N TYR A 330 -4.37 5.93 -5.77
CA TYR A 330 -4.47 4.48 -5.97
C TYR A 330 -5.13 4.16 -7.32
N TYR A 331 -6.27 4.81 -7.61
CA TYR A 331 -7.02 4.54 -8.83
C TYR A 331 -6.37 5.12 -10.07
N VAL A 332 -5.65 6.24 -9.97
CA VAL A 332 -4.86 6.76 -11.09
C VAL A 332 -3.81 5.72 -11.52
N GLN A 333 -3.08 5.14 -10.58
CA GLN A 333 -2.11 4.10 -10.90
C GLN A 333 -2.77 2.80 -11.38
N GLN A 334 -3.90 2.40 -10.79
CA GLN A 334 -4.63 1.22 -11.23
C GLN A 334 -5.18 1.39 -12.66
N LEU A 335 -5.82 2.52 -12.95
CA LEU A 335 -6.39 2.78 -14.28
C LEU A 335 -5.28 2.93 -15.32
N ALA A 336 -4.18 3.64 -15.01
CA ALA A 336 -3.02 3.72 -15.90
C ALA A 336 -2.41 2.35 -16.19
N GLN A 337 -2.32 1.46 -15.19
CA GLN A 337 -1.87 0.08 -15.35
C GLN A 337 -2.81 -0.73 -16.25
N THR A 338 -4.12 -0.65 -16.00
CA THR A 338 -5.10 -1.40 -16.78
C THR A 338 -5.14 -0.87 -18.22
N THR A 339 -5.08 0.44 -18.43
CA THR A 339 -4.94 1.06 -19.76
C THR A 339 -3.68 0.59 -20.48
N TRP A 340 -2.55 0.53 -19.78
CA TRP A 340 -1.30 0.02 -20.34
C TRP A 340 -1.41 -1.44 -20.79
N LEU A 341 -2.19 -2.27 -20.09
CA LEU A 341 -2.48 -3.66 -20.47
C LEU A 341 -3.40 -3.74 -21.69
N HIS A 342 -4.40 -2.85 -21.83
CA HIS A 342 -5.30 -2.77 -22.97
C HIS A 342 -4.60 -2.24 -24.23
N CYS A 343 -3.66 -1.32 -24.08
CA CYS A 343 -2.89 -0.76 -25.18
C CYS A 343 -2.02 -1.84 -25.86
N GLN A 344 -2.52 -2.42 -26.94
CA GLN A 344 -1.83 -3.48 -27.69
C GLN A 344 -0.89 -2.93 -28.75
N ALA A 345 -1.13 -1.73 -29.22
CA ALA A 345 -0.29 -1.00 -30.16
C ALA A 345 0.78 -0.15 -29.45
N ASP A 346 1.68 0.46 -30.21
CA ASP A 346 2.70 1.37 -29.67
C ASP A 346 2.10 2.67 -29.13
N SER A 347 0.85 2.99 -29.47
CA SER A 347 0.14 4.19 -29.03
C SER A 347 -1.22 3.84 -28.44
N CYS A 348 -1.48 4.38 -27.26
CA CYS A 348 -2.75 4.23 -26.56
C CYS A 348 -3.85 5.03 -27.26
N THR A 349 -5.07 4.49 -27.27
CA THR A 349 -6.28 5.14 -27.77
C THR A 349 -7.21 5.52 -26.62
N ASP A 350 -8.20 6.36 -26.87
CA ASP A 350 -9.22 6.69 -25.87
C ASP A 350 -10.11 5.49 -25.53
N SER A 351 -10.31 4.58 -26.50
CA SER A 351 -11.02 3.32 -26.29
C SER A 351 -10.28 2.41 -25.28
N ASP A 352 -8.94 2.34 -25.34
CA ASP A 352 -8.16 1.56 -24.37
C ASP A 352 -8.37 2.05 -22.93
N ILE A 353 -8.57 3.36 -22.76
CA ILE A 353 -8.85 3.96 -21.44
C ILE A 353 -10.27 3.62 -21.00
N ASP A 354 -11.25 3.76 -21.89
CA ASP A 354 -12.65 3.50 -21.59
C ASP A 354 -12.87 2.00 -21.28
N ASP A 355 -12.30 1.11 -22.05
CA ASP A 355 -12.32 -0.35 -21.82
C ASP A 355 -11.63 -0.73 -20.50
N ALA A 356 -10.51 -0.09 -20.18
CA ALA A 356 -9.80 -0.29 -18.92
C ALA A 356 -10.62 0.20 -17.71
N PHE A 357 -11.33 1.32 -17.87
CA PHE A 357 -12.18 1.85 -16.82
C PHE A 357 -13.41 0.95 -16.58
N ASP A 358 -14.03 0.47 -17.67
CA ASP A 358 -15.13 -0.48 -17.62
C ASP A 358 -14.72 -1.81 -16.96
N ASP A 359 -13.48 -2.27 -17.19
CA ASP A 359 -12.95 -3.44 -16.50
C ASP A 359 -12.87 -3.23 -14.99
N ILE A 360 -12.41 -2.07 -14.53
CA ILE A 360 -12.37 -1.74 -13.10
C ILE A 360 -13.78 -1.69 -12.51
N LEU A 361 -14.73 -1.08 -13.22
CA LEU A 361 -16.14 -1.02 -12.79
C LEU A 361 -16.76 -2.41 -12.68
N ARG A 362 -16.49 -3.30 -13.65
CA ARG A 362 -16.98 -4.69 -13.62
C ARG A 362 -16.37 -5.49 -12.47
N GLN A 363 -15.06 -5.37 -12.25
CA GLN A 363 -14.36 -6.05 -11.16
C GLN A 363 -14.92 -5.68 -9.78
N GLN A 364 -15.35 -4.43 -9.59
CA GLN A 364 -15.85 -3.95 -8.31
C GLN A 364 -17.38 -4.02 -8.20
N GLY A 365 -18.09 -4.22 -9.30
CA GLY A 365 -19.54 -4.11 -9.38
C GLY A 365 -20.31 -4.99 -8.39
N GLU A 366 -19.93 -6.26 -8.27
CA GLU A 366 -20.57 -7.19 -7.32
C GLU A 366 -20.30 -6.82 -5.87
N LEU A 367 -19.09 -6.37 -5.55
CA LEU A 367 -18.75 -5.91 -4.20
C LEU A 367 -19.52 -4.64 -3.84
N ASN A 368 -19.58 -3.69 -4.77
CA ASN A 368 -20.32 -2.43 -4.61
C ASN A 368 -21.82 -2.70 -4.44
N ARG A 369 -22.38 -3.64 -5.21
CA ARG A 369 -23.78 -4.06 -5.09
C ARG A 369 -24.06 -4.69 -3.73
N ALA A 370 -23.23 -5.64 -3.31
CA ALA A 370 -23.37 -6.30 -2.01
C ALA A 370 -23.27 -5.29 -0.86
N LEU A 371 -22.29 -4.36 -0.92
CA LEU A 371 -22.16 -3.29 0.05
C LEU A 371 -23.42 -2.42 0.10
N THR A 372 -23.89 -1.93 -1.05
CA THR A 372 -25.05 -1.03 -1.11
C THR A 372 -26.30 -1.70 -0.57
N LEU A 373 -26.57 -2.96 -0.96
CA LEU A 373 -27.74 -3.70 -0.50
C LEU A 373 -27.69 -4.10 0.98
N SER A 374 -26.49 -4.15 1.59
CA SER A 374 -26.35 -4.39 3.03
C SER A 374 -26.71 -3.19 3.90
N LEU A 375 -26.76 -1.98 3.30
CA LEU A 375 -27.04 -0.75 4.02
C LEU A 375 -28.56 -0.60 4.29
N PRO A 376 -28.95 0.00 5.43
CA PRO A 376 -30.34 0.42 5.66
C PRO A 376 -30.84 1.35 4.56
N LEU A 377 -32.14 1.27 4.25
CA LEU A 377 -32.78 2.03 3.15
C LEU A 377 -32.51 3.55 3.25
N ALA A 378 -32.53 4.13 4.45
CA ALA A 378 -32.23 5.56 4.64
C ALA A 378 -30.80 5.92 4.22
N GLN A 379 -29.84 5.01 4.40
CA GLN A 379 -28.45 5.22 3.95
C GLN A 379 -28.36 5.08 2.43
N GLN A 380 -29.03 4.08 1.83
CA GLN A 380 -29.09 3.93 0.37
C GLN A 380 -29.72 5.18 -0.28
N ASN A 381 -30.83 5.68 0.26
CA ASN A 381 -31.50 6.89 -0.23
C ASN A 381 -30.60 8.13 -0.12
N LEU A 382 -29.84 8.25 0.95
CA LEU A 382 -28.88 9.33 1.10
C LEU A 382 -27.73 9.24 0.08
N LEU A 383 -27.17 8.03 -0.14
CA LEU A 383 -26.16 7.79 -1.17
C LEU A 383 -26.71 8.10 -2.57
N HIS A 384 -27.98 7.79 -2.84
CA HIS A 384 -28.63 8.15 -4.10
C HIS A 384 -28.65 9.67 -4.30
N ALA A 385 -29.12 10.42 -3.29
CA ALA A 385 -29.14 11.87 -3.36
C ALA A 385 -27.72 12.46 -3.59
N MET A 386 -26.73 11.93 -2.89
CA MET A 386 -25.34 12.38 -3.05
C MET A 386 -24.75 12.02 -4.42
N ALA A 387 -24.97 10.81 -4.91
CA ALA A 387 -24.53 10.38 -6.24
C ALA A 387 -25.19 11.19 -7.36
N ALA A 388 -26.42 11.63 -7.19
CA ALA A 388 -27.11 12.56 -8.10
C ALA A 388 -26.57 14.01 -8.02
N GLY A 389 -25.62 14.30 -7.12
CA GLY A 389 -24.99 15.62 -6.98
C GLY A 389 -25.77 16.62 -6.12
N GLU A 390 -26.75 16.17 -5.33
CA GLU A 390 -27.51 17.03 -4.44
C GLU A 390 -26.63 17.61 -3.31
N LYS A 391 -26.62 18.94 -3.18
CA LYS A 391 -25.80 19.62 -2.16
C LYS A 391 -26.53 19.86 -0.84
N SER A 392 -27.84 20.09 -0.91
CA SER A 392 -28.68 20.43 0.25
C SER A 392 -29.48 19.23 0.74
N LEU A 393 -28.80 18.20 1.23
CA LEU A 393 -29.37 16.88 1.57
C LEU A 393 -30.53 16.91 2.58
N SER A 394 -30.61 17.94 3.44
CA SER A 394 -31.68 18.11 4.41
C SER A 394 -32.78 19.09 3.96
N SER A 395 -32.76 19.54 2.69
CA SER A 395 -33.86 20.37 2.16
C SER A 395 -35.12 19.54 1.95
N GLN A 396 -36.30 20.17 2.13
CA GLN A 396 -37.60 19.48 1.93
C GLN A 396 -37.70 18.86 0.54
N LYS A 397 -37.21 19.56 -0.51
CA LYS A 397 -37.25 19.07 -1.88
C LYS A 397 -36.45 17.76 -2.00
N VAL A 398 -35.16 17.75 -1.55
CA VAL A 398 -34.31 16.57 -1.64
C VAL A 398 -34.84 15.43 -0.79
N MET A 399 -35.26 15.71 0.45
CA MET A 399 -35.82 14.67 1.32
C MET A 399 -37.05 14.00 0.68
N LYS A 400 -37.92 14.78 0.05
CA LYS A 400 -39.11 14.24 -0.64
C LYS A 400 -38.72 13.43 -1.89
N THR A 401 -37.78 13.94 -2.70
CA THR A 401 -37.33 13.28 -3.93
C THR A 401 -36.68 11.92 -3.65
N TYR A 402 -35.86 11.85 -2.64
CA TYR A 402 -35.10 10.64 -2.30
C TYR A 402 -35.66 9.84 -1.11
N ASN A 403 -36.91 10.09 -0.76
CA ASN A 403 -37.66 9.34 0.28
C ASN A 403 -36.93 9.32 1.65
N LEU A 404 -36.40 10.46 2.06
CA LEU A 404 -35.75 10.70 3.36
C LEU A 404 -36.80 11.39 4.28
N LYS A 405 -37.09 10.79 5.44
CA LYS A 405 -38.25 11.19 6.27
C LYS A 405 -38.01 12.51 7.04
N SER A 406 -36.76 12.80 7.43
CA SER A 406 -36.45 13.97 8.24
C SER A 406 -34.99 14.33 8.20
N SER A 407 -34.64 15.57 8.57
CA SER A 407 -33.27 16.03 8.70
C SER A 407 -32.48 15.25 9.78
N SER A 408 -33.15 14.75 10.81
CA SER A 408 -32.55 13.90 11.83
C SER A 408 -32.20 12.52 11.29
N GLU A 409 -33.02 11.94 10.38
CA GLU A 409 -32.70 10.70 9.67
C GLU A 409 -31.48 10.88 8.74
N VAL A 410 -31.45 11.96 7.95
CA VAL A 410 -30.30 12.33 7.11
C VAL A 410 -29.02 12.42 7.95
N SER A 411 -29.07 13.09 9.10
CA SER A 411 -27.92 13.23 9.98
C SER A 411 -27.45 11.88 10.54
N ARG A 412 -28.35 11.00 10.95
CA ARG A 412 -28.02 9.65 11.45
C ARG A 412 -27.45 8.77 10.34
N ALA A 413 -28.07 8.75 9.16
CA ALA A 413 -27.59 8.00 8.01
C ALA A 413 -26.19 8.44 7.61
N ARG A 414 -25.94 9.75 7.55
CA ARG A 414 -24.63 10.31 7.24
C ARG A 414 -23.57 9.91 8.26
N LYS A 415 -23.85 10.04 9.56
CA LYS A 415 -22.91 9.61 10.62
C LYS A 415 -22.56 8.12 10.52
N ALA A 416 -23.53 7.27 10.20
CA ALA A 416 -23.31 5.84 10.02
C ALA A 416 -22.47 5.55 8.76
N LEU A 417 -22.70 6.27 7.66
CA LEU A 417 -21.89 6.12 6.43
C LEU A 417 -20.44 6.57 6.64
N ILE A 418 -20.21 7.63 7.43
CA ILE A 418 -18.87 8.06 7.83
C ILE A 418 -18.21 7.00 8.74
N ALA A 419 -18.94 6.50 9.73
CA ALA A 419 -18.42 5.46 10.64
C ALA A 419 -18.04 4.15 9.91
N ASN A 420 -18.70 3.88 8.78
CA ASN A 420 -18.43 2.73 7.91
C ASN A 420 -17.40 3.02 6.80
N ASP A 421 -16.70 4.16 6.82
CA ASP A 421 -15.70 4.57 5.82
C ASP A 421 -16.26 4.62 4.37
N ILE A 422 -17.56 4.91 4.20
CA ILE A 422 -18.18 5.10 2.88
C ILE A 422 -18.12 6.57 2.48
N LEU A 423 -18.28 7.47 3.44
CA LEU A 423 -18.17 8.90 3.26
C LEU A 423 -17.04 9.47 4.11
N ASP A 424 -16.35 10.48 3.58
CA ASP A 424 -15.41 11.33 4.33
C ASP A 424 -16.10 12.64 4.73
N ASP A 425 -15.73 13.15 5.90
CA ASP A 425 -16.16 14.44 6.44
C ASP A 425 -14.95 15.40 6.45
N PHE A 426 -14.84 16.23 5.45
CA PHE A 426 -13.83 17.27 5.39
C PHE A 426 -14.46 18.67 5.60
N GLY A 427 -14.50 19.08 6.83
CA GLY A 427 -15.04 20.38 7.22
C GLY A 427 -16.57 20.46 7.09
N LYS A 428 -17.07 21.09 6.05
CA LYS A 428 -18.51 21.22 5.78
C LYS A 428 -18.95 20.43 4.53
N GLN A 429 -18.03 19.75 3.89
CA GLN A 429 -18.31 18.98 2.67
C GLN A 429 -18.19 17.50 2.96
N TYR A 430 -19.11 16.73 2.42
CA TYR A 430 -19.11 15.28 2.48
C TYR A 430 -18.81 14.75 1.09
N SER A 431 -17.89 13.82 0.98
CA SER A 431 -17.53 13.17 -0.27
C SER A 431 -17.49 11.65 -0.09
N PHE A 432 -17.59 10.94 -1.18
CA PHE A 432 -17.33 9.51 -1.16
C PHE A 432 -15.85 9.25 -0.90
N GLU A 433 -15.55 8.26 -0.07
CA GLU A 433 -14.17 7.79 0.13
C GLU A 433 -13.61 7.12 -1.13
N ASP A 434 -14.47 6.44 -1.88
CA ASP A 434 -14.14 5.70 -3.08
C ASP A 434 -14.81 6.31 -4.32
N PRO A 435 -14.05 6.94 -5.24
CA PRO A 435 -14.60 7.56 -6.44
C PRO A 435 -15.18 6.55 -7.43
N ILE A 436 -14.68 5.30 -7.45
CA ILE A 436 -15.25 4.24 -8.30
C ILE A 436 -16.61 3.81 -7.78
N TYR A 437 -16.78 3.75 -6.46
CA TYR A 437 -18.08 3.47 -5.85
C TYR A 437 -19.09 4.58 -6.14
N GLU A 438 -18.67 5.85 -6.03
CA GLU A 438 -19.53 7.01 -6.41
C GLU A 438 -19.96 6.93 -7.87
N TYR A 439 -19.00 6.72 -8.79
CA TYR A 439 -19.28 6.60 -10.22
C TYR A 439 -20.24 5.45 -10.51
N TRP A 440 -19.99 4.29 -9.88
CA TRP A 440 -20.83 3.09 -10.05
C TRP A 440 -22.27 3.31 -9.52
N LEU A 441 -22.43 3.94 -8.35
CA LEU A 441 -23.75 4.30 -7.84
C LEU A 441 -24.51 5.21 -8.81
N ARG A 442 -23.85 6.24 -9.33
CA ARG A 442 -24.42 7.23 -10.24
C ARG A 442 -24.82 6.64 -11.58
N ASN A 443 -23.97 5.85 -12.18
CA ASN A 443 -24.11 5.46 -13.60
C ASN A 443 -24.59 4.03 -13.80
N VAL A 444 -24.53 3.17 -12.77
CA VAL A 444 -24.91 1.76 -12.88
C VAL A 444 -26.07 1.41 -11.96
N PHE A 445 -25.96 1.72 -10.65
CA PHE A 445 -26.92 1.21 -9.66
C PHE A 445 -28.22 1.99 -9.62
N PHE A 446 -28.17 3.32 -9.65
CA PHE A 446 -29.37 4.17 -9.58
C PHE A 446 -29.90 4.63 -10.94
N ASN A 447 -29.21 4.35 -12.03
CA ASN A 447 -29.67 4.66 -13.40
C ASN A 447 -30.42 3.50 -14.07
N ASN A 448 -30.59 2.38 -13.37
CA ASN A 448 -31.40 1.21 -13.86
C ASN A 448 -32.84 1.31 -13.41
#